data_3fc7f6357d7862e53896cbe4fa28db4d
#
_entry.id   3fc7f6357d7862e53896cbe4fa28db4d
#
_cell.length_a   1.000
_cell.length_b   1.000
_cell.length_c   1.000
_cell.angle_alpha   90.00
_cell.angle_beta   90.00
_cell.angle_gamma   90.00
#
_symmetry.space_group_name_H-M   'P 1'
#
loop_
_entity.id
_entity.type
_entity.pdbx_description
1 polymer ?
#
loop_
_entity_poly.entity_id
_entity_poly.type
_entity_poly.pdbx_seq_one_letter_code
_entity_poly.pdbx_strand_id
1 'polypeptide(L)'
;MLLGAFSVSLAVKDIHASLDFYGKLGFTLFHGDPASNWAIIKNGDHVIGLFQGMFPNNILTFNPGWDQSGQPVGEFTDVREIQKDLKSQGVLFVTEADETTTGPASFIITDPDGNTILLDQHV
;
A
#
# COMPACT_ATOMS: atom_id res chain seq x y z
N MET A 1 -14.33 -7.72 -6.45
CA MET A 1 -13.28 -6.78 -6.90
C MET A 1 -11.90 -7.35 -6.54
N LEU A 2 -10.93 -7.12 -7.40
CA LEU A 2 -9.55 -7.59 -7.21
C LEU A 2 -8.72 -6.41 -6.70
N LEU A 3 -8.31 -6.46 -5.43
CA LEU A 3 -7.57 -5.36 -4.80
C LEU A 3 -6.07 -5.38 -5.09
N GLY A 4 -5.57 -6.47 -5.69
CA GLY A 4 -4.15 -6.61 -6.02
C GLY A 4 -3.26 -6.99 -4.85
N ALA A 5 -1.98 -6.66 -4.96
CA ALA A 5 -0.99 -6.95 -3.93
C ALA A 5 -1.32 -6.25 -2.61
N PHE A 6 -0.97 -6.92 -1.50
CA PHE A 6 -1.20 -6.39 -0.17
C PHE A 6 0.10 -6.20 0.58
N SER A 7 0.21 -5.08 1.30
CA SER A 7 1.28 -4.83 2.25
C SER A 7 0.75 -4.01 3.43
N VAL A 8 1.42 -4.13 4.57
CA VAL A 8 1.21 -3.23 5.69
C VAL A 8 2.30 -2.16 5.65
N SER A 9 1.90 -0.90 5.61
CA SER A 9 2.83 0.23 5.63
C SER A 9 2.95 0.73 7.07
N LEU A 10 4.12 0.54 7.68
CA LEU A 10 4.38 0.90 9.06
C LEU A 10 5.01 2.29 9.15
N ALA A 11 4.45 3.12 10.02
CA ALA A 11 5.06 4.37 10.44
C ALA A 11 6.12 4.04 11.50
N VAL A 12 7.40 4.18 11.16
CA VAL A 12 8.50 3.80 12.05
C VAL A 12 9.26 5.02 12.54
N LYS A 13 9.86 4.91 13.73
CA LYS A 13 10.64 6.00 14.33
C LYS A 13 12.10 5.96 13.90
N ASP A 14 12.65 4.75 13.68
CA ASP A 14 14.02 4.52 13.27
C ASP A 14 14.02 3.35 12.28
N ILE A 15 14.14 3.66 11.01
CA ILE A 15 14.06 2.66 9.93
C ILE A 15 15.18 1.62 10.01
N HIS A 16 16.38 2.01 10.49
CA HIS A 16 17.50 1.09 10.60
C HIS A 16 17.27 0.08 11.73
N ALA A 17 16.70 0.52 12.85
CA ALA A 17 16.30 -0.38 13.92
C ALA A 17 15.20 -1.36 13.47
N SER A 18 14.25 -0.87 12.66
CA SER A 18 13.19 -1.71 12.10
C SER A 18 13.73 -2.73 11.11
N LEU A 19 14.63 -2.33 10.22
CA LEU A 19 15.28 -3.25 9.27
C LEU A 19 16.04 -4.35 10.01
N ASP A 20 16.77 -4.01 11.05
CA ASP A 20 17.49 -4.98 11.88
C ASP A 20 16.53 -5.95 12.56
N PHE A 21 15.46 -5.44 13.14
CA PHE A 21 14.46 -6.26 13.83
C PHE A 21 13.78 -7.24 12.87
N TYR A 22 13.23 -6.75 11.76
CA TYR A 22 12.52 -7.59 10.79
C TYR A 22 13.48 -8.52 10.04
N GLY A 23 14.74 -8.15 9.89
CA GLY A 23 15.78 -9.03 9.38
C GLY A 23 15.94 -10.29 10.21
N LYS A 24 15.75 -10.21 11.53
CA LYS A 24 15.76 -11.38 12.43
C LYS A 24 14.61 -12.34 12.18
N LEU A 25 13.49 -11.84 11.62
CA LEU A 25 12.34 -12.65 11.20
C LEU A 25 12.48 -13.18 9.77
N GLY A 26 13.59 -12.93 9.11
CA GLY A 26 13.83 -13.40 7.76
C GLY A 26 13.39 -12.45 6.65
N PHE A 27 13.02 -11.22 6.97
CA PHE A 27 12.73 -10.22 5.94
C PHE A 27 14.01 -9.66 5.34
N THR A 28 13.99 -9.45 4.02
CA THR A 28 15.09 -8.84 3.27
C THR A 28 14.60 -7.60 2.55
N LEU A 29 15.49 -6.66 2.26
CA LEU A 29 15.17 -5.49 1.47
C LEU A 29 14.75 -5.92 0.06
N PHE A 30 13.53 -5.54 -0.34
CA PHE A 30 12.97 -5.84 -1.65
C PHE A 30 13.03 -4.62 -2.56
N HIS A 31 12.71 -3.44 -2.03
CA HIS A 31 12.68 -2.20 -2.78
C HIS A 31 12.84 -1.02 -1.84
N GLY A 32 13.16 0.17 -2.37
CA GLY A 32 13.26 1.38 -1.58
C GLY A 32 14.69 1.77 -1.26
N ASP A 33 14.81 2.86 -0.53
CA ASP A 33 16.08 3.43 -0.11
C ASP A 33 15.99 3.86 1.35
N PRO A 34 16.55 3.05 2.27
CA PRO A 34 16.55 3.38 3.70
C PRO A 34 17.19 4.74 4.03
N ALA A 35 18.17 5.18 3.23
CA ALA A 35 18.79 6.49 3.41
C ALA A 35 17.82 7.64 3.09
N SER A 36 16.77 7.36 2.31
CA SER A 36 15.66 8.27 2.02
C SER A 36 14.45 8.03 2.92
N ASN A 37 14.61 7.25 3.99
CA ASN A 37 13.60 6.99 5.02
C ASN A 37 12.44 6.10 4.60
N TRP A 38 12.63 5.25 3.58
CA TRP A 38 11.62 4.25 3.22
C TRP A 38 12.25 2.96 2.73
N ALA A 39 11.57 1.85 2.98
CA ALA A 39 12.01 0.53 2.54
C ALA A 39 10.80 -0.40 2.42
N ILE A 40 10.82 -1.24 1.42
CA ILE A 40 9.87 -2.34 1.29
C ILE A 40 10.65 -3.62 1.55
N ILE A 41 10.21 -4.38 2.54
CA ILE A 41 10.85 -5.63 2.95
C ILE A 41 9.92 -6.81 2.69
N LYS A 42 10.50 -7.98 2.46
CA LYS A 42 9.76 -9.15 2.01
C LYS A 42 10.30 -10.42 2.65
N ASN A 43 9.38 -11.29 3.05
CA ASN A 43 9.66 -12.66 3.42
C ASN A 43 8.63 -13.54 2.71
N GLY A 44 9.03 -14.30 1.68
CA GLY A 44 8.09 -15.00 0.80
C GLY A 44 7.10 -14.03 0.18
N ASP A 45 5.80 -14.24 0.38
CA ASP A 45 4.75 -13.34 -0.10
C ASP A 45 4.36 -12.27 0.94
N HIS A 46 4.99 -12.26 2.10
CA HIS A 46 4.72 -11.28 3.14
C HIS A 46 5.50 -9.99 2.85
N VAL A 47 4.78 -8.90 2.67
CA VAL A 47 5.37 -7.60 2.32
C VAL A 47 5.03 -6.59 3.39
N ILE A 48 6.04 -5.90 3.89
CA ILE A 48 5.89 -4.80 4.85
C ILE A 48 6.63 -3.58 4.29
N GLY A 49 5.97 -2.43 4.29
CA GLY A 49 6.61 -1.15 4.01
C GLY A 49 7.04 -0.49 5.31
N LEU A 50 8.24 0.06 5.34
CA LEU A 50 8.77 0.83 6.46
C LEU A 50 8.95 2.27 6.01
N PHE A 51 8.31 3.21 6.72
CA PHE A 51 8.33 4.63 6.34
C PHE A 51 8.61 5.47 7.59
N GLN A 52 9.69 6.24 7.55
CA GLN A 52 10.07 7.11 8.64
C GLN A 52 9.70 8.55 8.34
N GLY A 53 8.86 9.16 9.18
CA GLY A 53 8.51 10.57 9.08
C GLY A 53 7.59 10.94 7.93
N MET A 54 6.89 9.99 7.31
CA MET A 54 6.03 10.25 6.15
C MET A 54 4.55 10.34 6.49
N PHE A 55 4.10 9.62 7.52
CA PHE A 55 2.71 9.64 7.98
C PHE A 55 2.65 9.20 9.44
N PRO A 56 1.57 9.57 10.17
CA PRO A 56 1.53 9.36 11.63
C PRO A 56 1.08 7.96 12.07
N ASN A 57 0.31 7.24 11.26
CA ASN A 57 -0.30 5.97 11.61
C ASN A 57 -0.06 4.91 10.55
N ASN A 58 -0.08 3.63 10.96
CA ASN A 58 0.09 2.52 10.04
C ASN A 58 -1.06 2.45 9.01
N ILE A 59 -0.75 1.93 7.82
CA ILE A 59 -1.66 1.90 6.68
C ILE A 59 -1.74 0.48 6.14
N LEU A 60 -2.97 0.00 5.86
CA LEU A 60 -3.17 -1.19 5.04
C LEU A 60 -3.15 -0.77 3.58
N THR A 61 -2.23 -1.32 2.80
CA THR A 61 -2.00 -0.89 1.41
C THR A 61 -2.34 -2.02 0.44
N PHE A 62 -3.14 -1.69 -0.57
CA PHE A 62 -3.45 -2.59 -1.69
C PHE A 62 -2.99 -1.96 -3.00
N ASN A 63 -2.43 -2.78 -3.90
CA ASN A 63 -1.89 -2.32 -5.18
C ASN A 63 -2.63 -2.99 -6.33
N PRO A 64 -3.77 -2.45 -6.79
CA PRO A 64 -4.46 -2.98 -7.95
C PRO A 64 -3.53 -3.04 -9.17
N GLY A 65 -3.54 -4.17 -9.89
CA GLY A 65 -2.70 -4.38 -11.06
C GLY A 65 -1.35 -5.03 -10.78
N TRP A 66 -0.98 -5.24 -9.51
CA TRP A 66 0.25 -5.93 -9.12
C TRP A 66 -0.01 -7.24 -8.39
N ASP A 67 0.93 -8.20 -8.53
CA ASP A 67 1.03 -9.36 -7.64
C ASP A 67 1.95 -9.05 -6.44
N GLN A 68 2.12 -10.04 -5.55
CA GLN A 68 2.94 -9.85 -4.33
C GLN A 68 4.45 -9.70 -4.62
N SER A 69 4.87 -9.90 -5.86
CA SER A 69 6.24 -9.64 -6.31
C SER A 69 6.39 -8.28 -7.00
N GLY A 70 5.36 -7.43 -6.95
CA GLY A 70 5.38 -6.11 -7.57
C GLY A 70 5.38 -6.18 -9.10
N GLN A 71 4.92 -7.30 -9.68
CA GLN A 71 4.86 -7.46 -11.13
C GLN A 71 3.45 -7.20 -11.64
N PRO A 72 3.32 -6.53 -12.81
CA PRO A 72 2.01 -6.30 -13.41
C PRO A 72 1.28 -7.61 -13.69
N VAL A 73 -0.03 -7.61 -13.43
CA VAL A 73 -0.92 -8.71 -13.79
C VAL A 73 -1.81 -8.29 -14.95
N GLY A 74 -2.19 -9.26 -15.82
CA GLY A 74 -2.97 -8.96 -17.02
C GLY A 74 -4.42 -8.59 -16.73
N GLU A 75 -4.99 -9.12 -15.65
CA GLU A 75 -6.39 -8.91 -15.28
C GLU A 75 -6.47 -8.38 -13.85
N PHE A 76 -7.06 -7.18 -13.70
CA PHE A 76 -7.24 -6.54 -12.40
C PHE A 76 -8.41 -5.57 -12.44
N THR A 77 -8.88 -5.14 -11.27
CA THR A 77 -9.89 -4.08 -11.17
C THR A 77 -9.19 -2.74 -11.05
N ASP A 78 -9.45 -1.81 -11.98
CA ASP A 78 -8.86 -0.47 -11.93
C ASP A 78 -9.30 0.25 -10.64
N VAL A 79 -8.39 1.02 -10.06
CA VAL A 79 -8.63 1.74 -8.80
C VAL A 79 -9.84 2.67 -8.89
N ARG A 80 -10.13 3.23 -10.05
CA ARG A 80 -11.29 4.12 -10.26
C ARG A 80 -12.60 3.35 -10.26
N GLU A 81 -12.60 2.12 -10.76
CA GLU A 81 -13.76 1.22 -10.70
C GLU A 81 -14.03 0.78 -9.27
N ILE A 82 -12.99 0.47 -8.51
CA ILE A 82 -13.11 0.17 -7.07
C ILE A 82 -13.72 1.38 -6.35
N GLN A 83 -13.22 2.58 -6.63
CA GLN A 83 -13.72 3.82 -6.04
C GLN A 83 -15.21 4.03 -6.34
N LYS A 84 -15.63 3.87 -7.57
CA LYS A 84 -17.04 4.01 -7.97
C LYS A 84 -17.93 3.01 -7.25
N ASP A 85 -17.49 1.76 -7.16
CA ASP A 85 -18.24 0.71 -6.48
C ASP A 85 -18.39 1.01 -4.99
N LEU A 86 -17.31 1.41 -4.30
CA LEU A 86 -17.34 1.78 -2.90
C LEU A 86 -18.22 3.01 -2.63
N LYS A 87 -18.19 3.99 -3.51
CA LYS A 87 -19.11 5.15 -3.43
C LYS A 87 -20.55 4.73 -3.52
N SER A 88 -20.87 3.78 -4.42
CA SER A 88 -22.23 3.27 -4.57
C SER A 88 -22.73 2.53 -3.34
N GLN A 89 -21.82 2.05 -2.51
CA GLN A 89 -22.09 1.38 -1.22
C GLN A 89 -22.08 2.34 -0.03
N GLY A 90 -21.88 3.63 -0.25
CA GLY A 90 -21.91 4.64 0.81
C GLY A 90 -20.60 4.82 1.58
N VAL A 91 -19.47 4.29 1.08
CA VAL A 91 -18.17 4.49 1.71
C VAL A 91 -17.74 5.95 1.55
N LEU A 92 -17.27 6.55 2.64
CA LEU A 92 -16.73 7.91 2.66
C LEU A 92 -15.22 7.88 2.38
N PHE A 93 -14.73 8.85 1.62
CA PHE A 93 -13.33 8.92 1.20
C PHE A 93 -12.59 10.05 1.91
N VAL A 94 -11.35 9.79 2.31
CA VAL A 94 -10.42 10.81 2.79
C VAL A 94 -9.80 11.54 1.61
N THR A 95 -9.32 10.77 0.61
CA THR A 95 -8.87 11.30 -0.68
C THR A 95 -9.48 10.44 -1.79
N GLU A 96 -9.56 11.00 -3.00
CA GLU A 96 -10.13 10.31 -4.16
C GLU A 96 -9.17 10.34 -5.35
N ALA A 97 -9.23 9.30 -6.17
CA ALA A 97 -8.59 9.30 -7.48
C ALA A 97 -9.41 10.14 -8.45
N ASP A 98 -8.71 10.76 -9.41
CA ASP A 98 -9.37 11.44 -10.52
C ASP A 98 -9.91 10.40 -11.50
N GLU A 99 -11.23 10.28 -11.59
CA GLU A 99 -11.90 9.28 -12.41
C GLU A 99 -11.84 9.57 -13.92
N THR A 100 -11.32 10.73 -14.31
CA THR A 100 -11.17 11.12 -15.71
C THR A 100 -9.81 10.72 -16.29
N THR A 101 -8.90 10.23 -15.47
CA THR A 101 -7.53 9.83 -15.85
C THR A 101 -7.43 8.34 -16.11
N THR A 102 -6.26 7.91 -16.62
CA THR A 102 -5.86 6.50 -16.77
C THR A 102 -4.47 6.31 -16.20
N GLY A 103 -4.10 5.05 -15.90
CA GLY A 103 -2.80 4.73 -15.32
C GLY A 103 -2.75 4.88 -13.81
N PRO A 104 -1.57 5.17 -13.24
CA PRO A 104 -1.40 5.26 -11.78
C PRO A 104 -2.34 6.26 -11.12
N ALA A 105 -2.96 5.83 -10.04
CA ALA A 105 -3.83 6.68 -9.21
C ALA A 105 -4.06 6.02 -7.86
N SER A 106 -4.52 6.77 -6.88
CA SER A 106 -4.75 6.27 -5.53
C SER A 106 -5.92 6.95 -4.85
N PHE A 107 -6.46 6.27 -3.83
CA PHE A 107 -7.40 6.88 -2.90
C PHE A 107 -7.18 6.36 -1.49
N ILE A 108 -7.65 7.09 -0.50
CA ILE A 108 -7.57 6.74 0.92
C ILE A 108 -8.97 6.71 1.52
N ILE A 109 -9.26 5.64 2.24
CA ILE A 109 -10.46 5.48 3.05
C ILE A 109 -10.06 5.07 4.46
N THR A 110 -11.00 5.05 5.39
CA THR A 110 -10.81 4.50 6.73
C THR A 110 -11.88 3.44 7.00
N ASP A 111 -11.50 2.43 7.80
CA ASP A 111 -12.47 1.45 8.29
C ASP A 111 -13.30 2.04 9.44
N PRO A 112 -14.30 1.29 9.99
CA PRO A 112 -15.14 1.80 11.07
C PRO A 112 -14.39 2.21 12.35
N ASP A 113 -13.19 1.69 12.56
CA ASP A 113 -12.37 2.01 13.74
C ASP A 113 -11.29 3.05 13.45
N GLY A 114 -11.30 3.63 12.25
CA GLY A 114 -10.37 4.69 11.87
C GLY A 114 -9.04 4.18 11.33
N ASN A 115 -8.91 2.89 11.01
CA ASN A 115 -7.70 2.37 10.39
C ASN A 115 -7.61 2.86 8.93
N THR A 116 -6.47 3.39 8.56
CA THR A 116 -6.23 3.93 7.22
C THR A 116 -6.02 2.81 6.21
N ILE A 117 -6.71 2.91 5.08
CA ILE A 117 -6.59 1.98 3.95
C ILE A 117 -6.26 2.79 2.71
N LEU A 118 -5.17 2.42 2.04
CA LEU A 118 -4.71 3.03 0.79
C LEU A 118 -4.87 2.05 -0.35
N LEU A 119 -5.55 2.45 -1.40
CA LEU A 119 -5.56 1.77 -2.70
C LEU A 119 -4.63 2.57 -3.61
N ASP A 120 -3.51 1.98 -4.00
CA ASP A 120 -2.44 2.66 -4.73
C ASP A 120 -2.05 1.86 -5.97
N GLN A 121 -2.63 2.23 -7.11
CA GLN A 121 -2.36 1.59 -8.39
C GLN A 121 -1.15 2.24 -9.04
N HIS A 122 -0.18 1.43 -9.43
CA HIS A 122 1.07 1.88 -10.05
C HIS A 122 1.12 1.62 -11.56
N VAL A 123 0.13 0.98 -12.12
CA VAL A 123 0.08 0.62 -13.55
C VAL A 123 -1.06 1.26 -14.29
#